data_ecd40f4c898c0b45d68bb4af512c3eb0
#
_entry.id   ecd40f4c898c0b45d68bb4af512c3eb0
#
_cell.length_a   1.000
_cell.length_b   1.000
_cell.length_c   1.000
_cell.angle_alpha   90.00
_cell.angle_beta   90.00
_cell.angle_gamma   90.00
#
_symmetry.space_group_name_H-M   'P 1'
#
loop_
_entity.id
_entity.type
_entity.pdbx_description
1 polymer ?
#
loop_
_entity_poly.entity_id
_entity_poly.type
_entity_poly.pdbx_seq_one_letter_code
_entity_poly.pdbx_strand_id
1 'polypeptide(L)'
;NSHEEFESMMNKIPSSVLVILDLAYFEYVDAEDYVNANELMSKYSNLLITKTFSKIQGLASLRIGYGLAQPDLIAVLNKIRQPFNSNSLAQEAACEAILDEEHIKKSVELNSYQRDFLHQQLTDMGMECIPSQGNFISFKGNFDAKDLFTNLMKQGVIVRPIALYDMPEYIRVTVGTKDENEYFLEKLKEVIS
;
A
#
# COMPACT_ATOMS: atom_id res chain seq x y z
N ASN A 1 -2.06 -5.38 -10.76
CA ASN A 1 -1.75 -6.17 -11.95
C ASN A 1 -1.76 -7.64 -11.57
N SER A 2 -2.29 -8.50 -12.46
CA SER A 2 -2.23 -9.94 -12.29
C SER A 2 -0.80 -10.49 -12.46
N HIS A 3 -0.60 -11.74 -12.04
CA HIS A 3 0.67 -12.43 -12.25
C HIS A 3 1.03 -12.51 -13.74
N GLU A 4 0.07 -12.87 -14.60
CA GLU A 4 0.27 -13.00 -16.04
C GLU A 4 0.63 -11.67 -16.71
N GLU A 5 -0.03 -10.57 -16.33
CA GLU A 5 0.29 -9.24 -16.85
C GLU A 5 1.72 -8.82 -16.50
N PHE A 6 2.11 -9.03 -15.23
CA PHE A 6 3.47 -8.69 -14.79
C PHE A 6 4.51 -9.57 -15.49
N GLU A 7 4.27 -10.86 -15.61
CA GLU A 7 5.16 -11.78 -16.32
C GLU A 7 5.25 -11.44 -17.80
N SER A 8 4.13 -11.11 -18.45
CA SER A 8 4.12 -10.63 -19.85
C SER A 8 4.95 -9.36 -20.04
N MET A 9 4.91 -8.45 -19.07
CA MET A 9 5.76 -7.25 -19.07
C MET A 9 7.24 -7.64 -18.92
N MET A 10 7.58 -8.47 -17.94
CA MET A 10 8.96 -8.92 -17.69
C MET A 10 9.59 -9.59 -18.90
N ASN A 11 8.84 -10.39 -19.64
CA ASN A 11 9.31 -11.06 -20.86
C ASN A 11 9.66 -10.09 -22.01
N LYS A 12 9.20 -8.84 -21.95
CA LYS A 12 9.49 -7.78 -22.94
C LYS A 12 10.63 -6.86 -22.51
N ILE A 13 10.99 -6.88 -21.24
CA ILE A 13 12.02 -6.01 -20.67
C ILE A 13 13.39 -6.68 -20.86
N PRO A 14 14.40 -5.99 -21.45
CA PRO A 14 15.75 -6.52 -21.53
C PRO A 14 16.33 -6.83 -20.13
N SER A 15 17.10 -7.91 -20.00
CA SER A 15 17.74 -8.29 -18.75
C SER A 15 18.74 -7.27 -18.19
N SER A 16 19.18 -6.33 -19.02
CA SER A 16 20.02 -5.18 -18.62
C SER A 16 19.25 -4.07 -17.89
N VAL A 17 17.92 -4.11 -17.90
CA VAL A 17 17.05 -3.13 -17.20
C VAL A 17 16.64 -3.71 -15.86
N LEU A 18 17.01 -3.04 -14.77
CA LEU A 18 16.56 -3.40 -13.42
C LEU A 18 15.06 -3.08 -13.28
N VAL A 19 14.29 -4.07 -12.87
CA VAL A 19 12.87 -3.91 -12.53
C VAL A 19 12.73 -3.96 -11.01
N ILE A 20 12.05 -2.98 -10.44
CA ILE A 20 11.73 -2.94 -9.01
C ILE A 20 10.23 -3.19 -8.83
N LEU A 21 9.88 -4.28 -8.17
CA LEU A 21 8.52 -4.60 -7.77
C LEU A 21 8.30 -4.22 -6.31
N ASP A 22 7.57 -3.13 -6.09
CA ASP A 22 7.24 -2.68 -4.74
C ASP A 22 5.99 -3.39 -4.21
N LEU A 23 6.19 -4.26 -3.23
CA LEU A 23 5.15 -5.06 -2.57
C LEU A 23 4.82 -4.52 -1.16
N ALA A 24 4.84 -3.19 -0.98
CA ALA A 24 4.58 -2.56 0.32
C ALA A 24 3.20 -2.88 0.92
N TYR A 25 2.24 -3.32 0.13
CA TYR A 25 0.87 -3.66 0.54
C TYR A 25 0.52 -5.13 0.31
N PHE A 26 1.50 -5.97 0.03
CA PHE A 26 1.31 -7.37 -0.36
C PHE A 26 0.43 -8.16 0.62
N GLU A 27 0.64 -7.98 1.91
CA GLU A 27 -0.07 -8.73 2.95
C GLU A 27 -1.58 -8.44 3.01
N TYR A 28 -2.03 -7.30 2.46
CA TYR A 28 -3.45 -6.93 2.37
C TYR A 28 -4.18 -7.50 1.16
N VAL A 29 -3.43 -8.07 0.19
CA VAL A 29 -3.99 -8.52 -1.09
C VAL A 29 -4.78 -9.80 -0.89
N ASP A 30 -6.02 -9.82 -1.37
CA ASP A 30 -6.91 -10.99 -1.39
C ASP A 30 -7.25 -11.48 -2.82
N ALA A 31 -6.70 -10.83 -3.85
CA ALA A 31 -6.84 -11.28 -5.24
C ALA A 31 -6.04 -12.56 -5.49
N GLU A 32 -6.70 -13.61 -5.98
CA GLU A 32 -6.10 -14.93 -6.23
C GLU A 32 -5.05 -14.91 -7.34
N ASP A 33 -5.18 -14.00 -8.31
CA ASP A 33 -4.29 -13.86 -9.47
C ASP A 33 -3.12 -12.91 -9.23
N TYR A 34 -2.90 -12.49 -7.97
CA TYR A 34 -1.84 -11.56 -7.64
C TYR A 34 -0.44 -12.16 -7.85
N VAL A 35 0.54 -11.27 -7.98
CA VAL A 35 1.93 -11.60 -8.33
C VAL A 35 2.56 -12.60 -7.35
N ASN A 36 2.99 -13.77 -7.85
CA ASN A 36 3.81 -14.71 -7.10
C ASN A 36 5.29 -14.27 -7.12
N ALA A 37 5.67 -13.48 -6.13
CA ALA A 37 6.99 -12.87 -6.04
C ALA A 37 8.14 -13.89 -5.98
N ASN A 38 7.95 -15.03 -5.30
CA ASN A 38 8.97 -16.07 -5.17
C ASN A 38 9.29 -16.75 -6.51
N GLU A 39 8.26 -17.04 -7.30
CA GLU A 39 8.39 -17.60 -8.64
C GLU A 39 9.13 -16.64 -9.57
N LEU A 40 8.69 -15.38 -9.62
CA LEU A 40 9.29 -14.36 -10.47
C LEU A 40 10.75 -14.08 -10.09
N MET A 41 11.08 -14.03 -8.81
CA MET A 41 12.45 -13.82 -8.36
C MET A 41 13.40 -14.96 -8.80
N SER A 42 12.91 -16.19 -8.85
CA SER A 42 13.70 -17.32 -9.34
C SER A 42 13.91 -17.30 -10.86
N LYS A 43 12.98 -16.70 -11.60
CA LYS A 43 12.96 -16.66 -13.07
C LYS A 43 13.74 -15.47 -13.65
N TYR A 44 13.70 -14.30 -12.99
CA TYR A 44 14.26 -13.05 -13.53
C TYR A 44 15.41 -12.51 -12.67
N SER A 45 16.63 -12.54 -13.24
CA SER A 45 17.82 -12.06 -12.53
C SER A 45 17.88 -10.54 -12.35
N ASN A 46 17.11 -9.79 -13.14
CA ASN A 46 17.02 -8.33 -13.11
C ASN A 46 15.80 -7.83 -12.26
N LEU A 47 15.20 -8.68 -11.44
CA LEU A 47 14.09 -8.32 -10.56
C LEU A 47 14.56 -8.07 -9.13
N LEU A 48 14.23 -6.90 -8.60
CA LEU A 48 14.33 -6.55 -7.17
C LEU A 48 12.91 -6.40 -6.60
N ILE A 49 12.57 -7.18 -5.59
CA ILE A 49 11.32 -7.06 -4.85
C ILE A 49 11.60 -6.26 -3.60
N THR A 50 10.79 -5.23 -3.32
CA THR A 50 10.90 -4.45 -2.07
C THR A 50 9.67 -4.65 -1.19
N LYS A 51 9.91 -4.79 0.11
CA LYS A 51 8.89 -4.89 1.16
C LYS A 51 9.19 -3.94 2.31
N THR A 52 8.17 -3.58 3.07
CA THR A 52 8.31 -2.62 4.17
C THR A 52 7.62 -3.11 5.43
N PHE A 53 8.18 -2.77 6.58
CA PHE A 53 7.52 -2.93 7.87
C PHE A 53 6.66 -1.72 8.27
N SER A 54 6.55 -0.72 7.38
CA SER A 54 5.82 0.52 7.67
C SER A 54 4.31 0.41 7.55
N LYS A 55 3.77 -0.69 7.03
CA LYS A 55 2.34 -0.88 6.77
C LYS A 55 1.75 -1.85 7.77
N ILE A 56 1.46 -3.06 7.36
CA ILE A 56 0.75 -4.04 8.19
C ILE A 56 1.45 -4.34 9.52
N GLN A 57 2.77 -4.35 9.55
CA GLN A 57 3.55 -4.58 10.77
C GLN A 57 3.58 -3.37 11.72
N GLY A 58 3.05 -2.20 11.32
CA GLY A 58 2.92 -1.04 12.20
C GLY A 58 4.22 -0.31 12.56
N LEU A 59 5.35 -0.63 11.93
CA LEU A 59 6.68 -0.10 12.29
C LEU A 59 7.11 1.12 11.45
N ALA A 60 6.18 1.95 11.00
CA ALA A 60 6.45 3.05 10.10
C ALA A 60 7.50 4.06 10.62
N SER A 61 7.51 4.32 11.94
CA SER A 61 8.45 5.24 12.58
C SER A 61 9.88 4.72 12.64
N LEU A 62 10.09 3.40 12.57
CA LEU A 62 11.41 2.77 12.67
C LEU A 62 12.18 2.80 11.35
N ARG A 63 11.55 3.19 10.24
CA ARG A 63 12.16 3.34 8.91
C ARG A 63 12.90 2.10 8.43
N ILE A 64 12.25 0.93 8.47
CA ILE A 64 12.82 -0.35 8.08
C ILE A 64 11.99 -1.04 6.99
N GLY A 65 12.67 -1.70 6.09
CA GLY A 65 12.15 -2.53 5.01
C GLY A 65 13.26 -3.42 4.49
N TYR A 66 12.96 -4.27 3.52
CA TYR A 66 13.95 -5.17 2.94
C TYR A 66 13.73 -5.37 1.44
N GLY A 67 14.80 -5.78 0.77
CA GLY A 67 14.79 -6.15 -0.64
C GLY A 67 15.16 -7.61 -0.84
N LEU A 68 14.52 -8.25 -1.80
CA LEU A 68 14.78 -9.64 -2.22
C LEU A 68 15.16 -9.63 -3.69
N ALA A 69 16.29 -10.25 -4.03
CA ALA A 69 16.75 -10.39 -5.40
C ALA A 69 17.77 -11.55 -5.51
N GLN A 70 18.20 -11.86 -6.73
CA GLN A 70 19.29 -12.78 -6.96
C GLN A 70 20.60 -12.31 -6.26
N PRO A 71 21.46 -13.23 -5.77
CA PRO A 71 22.65 -12.90 -4.96
C PRO A 71 23.56 -11.86 -5.61
N ASP A 72 23.76 -11.92 -6.92
CA ASP A 72 24.64 -10.99 -7.65
C ASP A 72 24.12 -9.54 -7.58
N LEU A 73 22.81 -9.35 -7.72
CA LEU A 73 22.19 -8.04 -7.59
C LEU A 73 22.27 -7.52 -6.14
N ILE A 74 22.03 -8.37 -5.15
CA ILE A 74 22.22 -8.02 -3.73
C ILE A 74 23.67 -7.63 -3.44
N ALA A 75 24.65 -8.33 -4.01
CA ALA A 75 26.06 -7.99 -3.84
C ALA A 75 26.39 -6.59 -4.40
N VAL A 76 25.79 -6.19 -5.53
CA VAL A 76 25.93 -4.83 -6.08
C VAL A 76 25.30 -3.80 -5.15
N LEU A 77 24.06 -4.04 -4.69
CA LEU A 77 23.35 -3.14 -3.78
C LEU A 77 24.13 -2.94 -2.46
N ASN A 78 24.72 -3.99 -1.93
CA ASN A 78 25.54 -3.91 -0.71
C ASN A 78 26.80 -3.06 -0.85
N LYS A 79 27.33 -2.86 -2.07
CA LYS A 79 28.48 -1.97 -2.32
C LYS A 79 28.11 -0.49 -2.23
N ILE A 80 26.84 -0.15 -2.51
CA ILE A 80 26.38 1.25 -2.63
C ILE A 80 25.46 1.68 -1.47
N ARG A 81 24.96 0.74 -0.65
CA ARG A 81 24.13 1.11 0.50
C ARG A 81 24.93 1.91 1.53
N GLN A 82 24.25 2.86 2.17
CA GLN A 82 24.87 3.65 3.22
C GLN A 82 25.25 2.75 4.42
N PRO A 83 26.43 2.93 5.03
CA PRO A 83 26.76 2.32 6.31
C PRO A 83 25.73 2.68 7.38
N PHE A 84 25.37 1.73 8.24
CA PHE A 84 24.41 1.94 9.34
C PHE A 84 23.04 2.45 8.90
N ASN A 85 22.60 2.09 7.69
CA ASN A 85 21.31 2.51 7.13
C ASN A 85 20.06 1.98 7.86
N SER A 86 20.23 1.06 8.80
CA SER A 86 19.19 0.55 9.69
C SER A 86 19.71 0.51 11.13
N ASN A 87 18.94 1.03 12.09
CA ASN A 87 19.29 0.99 13.49
C ASN A 87 18.93 -0.37 14.13
N SER A 88 19.62 -0.73 15.24
CA SER A 88 19.45 -2.03 15.89
C SER A 88 18.06 -2.26 16.45
N LEU A 89 17.41 -1.23 17.01
CA LEU A 89 16.04 -1.34 17.52
C LEU A 89 15.04 -1.67 16.41
N ALA A 90 15.22 -1.07 15.24
CA ALA A 90 14.39 -1.38 14.07
C ALA A 90 14.59 -2.82 13.59
N GLN A 91 15.84 -3.32 13.62
CA GLN A 91 16.14 -4.70 13.20
C GLN A 91 15.50 -5.72 14.16
N GLU A 92 15.66 -5.54 15.47
CA GLU A 92 15.04 -6.41 16.49
C GLU A 92 13.50 -6.38 16.36
N ALA A 93 12.91 -5.19 16.28
CA ALA A 93 11.47 -5.08 16.11
C ALA A 93 10.97 -5.74 14.81
N ALA A 94 11.72 -5.65 13.72
CA ALA A 94 11.37 -6.31 12.47
C ALA A 94 11.46 -7.83 12.55
N CYS A 95 12.44 -8.38 13.27
CA CYS A 95 12.57 -9.83 13.50
C CYS A 95 11.35 -10.39 14.25
N GLU A 96 10.85 -9.69 15.26
CA GLU A 96 9.65 -10.10 15.98
C GLU A 96 8.38 -9.90 15.12
N ALA A 97 8.26 -8.75 14.45
CA ALA A 97 7.08 -8.41 13.67
C ALA A 97 6.84 -9.33 12.46
N ILE A 98 7.91 -9.89 11.85
CA ILE A 98 7.77 -10.80 10.71
C ILE A 98 7.20 -12.17 11.12
N LEU A 99 7.33 -12.52 12.42
CA LEU A 99 6.85 -13.78 12.99
C LEU A 99 5.46 -13.64 13.64
N ASP A 100 4.95 -12.43 13.78
CA ASP A 100 3.63 -12.17 14.40
C ASP A 100 2.49 -12.41 13.39
N GLU A 101 2.26 -13.69 13.10
CA GLU A 101 1.20 -14.12 12.18
C GLU A 101 -0.20 -13.74 12.70
N GLU A 102 -0.40 -13.69 14.01
CA GLU A 102 -1.69 -13.35 14.62
C GLU A 102 -2.05 -11.88 14.35
N HIS A 103 -1.11 -10.96 14.52
CA HIS A 103 -1.29 -9.56 14.20
C HIS A 103 -1.58 -9.36 12.71
N ILE A 104 -0.79 -10.01 11.83
CA ILE A 104 -0.97 -9.92 10.38
C ILE A 104 -2.37 -10.40 10.01
N LYS A 105 -2.78 -11.59 10.48
CA LYS A 105 -4.10 -12.14 10.19
C LYS A 105 -5.25 -11.22 10.63
N LYS A 106 -5.21 -10.73 11.87
CA LYS A 106 -6.24 -9.80 12.38
C LYS A 106 -6.30 -8.50 11.56
N SER A 107 -5.14 -7.98 11.17
CA SER A 107 -5.05 -6.75 10.37
C SER A 107 -5.60 -6.95 8.96
N VAL A 108 -5.33 -8.09 8.33
CA VAL A 108 -5.87 -8.43 7.00
C VAL A 108 -7.39 -8.58 7.07
N GLU A 109 -7.90 -9.36 8.02
CA GLU A 109 -9.35 -9.59 8.19
C GLU A 109 -10.10 -8.27 8.44
N LEU A 110 -9.59 -7.43 9.34
CA LEU A 110 -10.17 -6.12 9.61
C LEU A 110 -10.14 -5.23 8.35
N ASN A 111 -8.99 -5.14 7.69
CA ASN A 111 -8.83 -4.31 6.50
C ASN A 111 -9.74 -4.75 5.37
N SER A 112 -9.83 -6.04 5.06
CA SER A 112 -10.67 -6.54 3.97
C SER A 112 -12.13 -6.19 4.23
N TYR A 113 -12.66 -6.51 5.43
CA TYR A 113 -14.03 -6.19 5.80
C TYR A 113 -14.32 -4.67 5.75
N GLN A 114 -13.44 -3.86 6.31
CA GLN A 114 -13.63 -2.42 6.39
C GLN A 114 -13.39 -1.72 5.04
N ARG A 115 -12.53 -2.24 4.19
CA ARG A 115 -12.35 -1.75 2.82
C ARG A 115 -13.63 -1.94 2.00
N ASP A 116 -14.21 -3.13 2.07
CA ASP A 116 -15.45 -3.43 1.34
C ASP A 116 -16.62 -2.58 1.86
N PHE A 117 -16.71 -2.41 3.18
CA PHE A 117 -17.69 -1.52 3.82
C PHE A 117 -17.53 -0.07 3.31
N LEU A 118 -16.33 0.50 3.38
CA LEU A 118 -16.07 1.87 2.90
C LEU A 118 -16.35 2.02 1.41
N HIS A 119 -15.93 1.06 0.59
CA HIS A 119 -16.17 1.07 -0.84
C HIS A 119 -17.68 1.12 -1.14
N GLN A 120 -18.47 0.28 -0.47
CA GLN A 120 -19.91 0.26 -0.64
C GLN A 120 -20.54 1.59 -0.21
N GLN A 121 -20.20 2.11 0.97
CA GLN A 121 -20.75 3.36 1.47
C GLN A 121 -20.42 4.56 0.56
N LEU A 122 -19.20 4.66 0.06
CA LEU A 122 -18.79 5.72 -0.87
C LEU A 122 -19.54 5.59 -2.21
N THR A 123 -19.72 4.38 -2.71
CA THR A 123 -20.48 4.11 -3.94
C THR A 123 -21.96 4.48 -3.78
N ASP A 124 -22.57 4.14 -2.65
CA ASP A 124 -23.97 4.49 -2.33
C ASP A 124 -24.17 6.02 -2.22
N MET A 125 -23.10 6.76 -1.88
CA MET A 125 -23.08 8.23 -1.88
C MET A 125 -22.82 8.83 -3.29
N GLY A 126 -22.72 8.01 -4.33
CA GLY A 126 -22.47 8.44 -5.71
C GLY A 126 -21.01 8.73 -6.05
N MET A 127 -20.07 8.27 -5.21
CA MET A 127 -18.64 8.43 -5.48
C MET A 127 -18.14 7.35 -6.46
N GLU A 128 -17.20 7.72 -7.32
CA GLU A 128 -16.45 6.79 -8.16
C GLU A 128 -15.19 6.35 -7.39
N CYS A 129 -15.11 5.06 -7.05
CA CYS A 129 -13.99 4.48 -6.32
C CYS A 129 -13.07 3.68 -7.24
N ILE A 130 -11.76 3.81 -7.05
CA ILE A 130 -10.77 2.95 -7.70
C ILE A 130 -10.68 1.64 -6.91
N PRO A 131 -10.79 0.46 -7.57
CA PRO A 131 -10.57 -0.83 -6.92
C PRO A 131 -9.22 -0.87 -6.19
N SER A 132 -9.22 -1.33 -4.94
CA SER A 132 -8.03 -1.33 -4.09
C SER A 132 -7.79 -2.71 -3.49
N GLN A 133 -6.52 -3.11 -3.45
CA GLN A 133 -6.01 -4.27 -2.73
C GLN A 133 -5.15 -3.85 -1.52
N GLY A 134 -5.05 -2.55 -1.25
CA GLY A 134 -4.31 -2.01 -0.12
C GLY A 134 -5.18 -1.69 1.10
N ASN A 135 -4.61 -0.92 2.02
CA ASN A 135 -5.32 -0.41 3.19
C ASN A 135 -5.85 1.03 2.98
N PHE A 136 -6.26 1.35 1.78
CA PHE A 136 -6.82 2.66 1.42
C PHE A 136 -7.77 2.55 0.24
N ILE A 137 -8.65 3.53 0.10
CA ILE A 137 -9.50 3.73 -1.08
C ILE A 137 -9.22 5.10 -1.67
N SER A 138 -9.12 5.17 -2.99
CA SER A 138 -9.10 6.43 -3.73
C SER A 138 -10.44 6.63 -4.41
N PHE A 139 -11.04 7.80 -4.20
CA PHE A 139 -12.37 8.10 -4.72
C PHE A 139 -12.46 9.56 -5.22
N LYS A 140 -13.39 9.81 -6.12
CA LYS A 140 -13.80 11.15 -6.57
C LYS A 140 -15.31 11.27 -6.58
N GLY A 141 -15.79 12.51 -6.62
CA GLY A 141 -17.21 12.84 -6.66
C GLY A 141 -17.44 14.25 -7.17
N ASN A 142 -18.61 14.80 -6.92
CA ASN A 142 -18.95 16.17 -7.30
C ASN A 142 -18.43 17.19 -6.27
N PHE A 143 -17.11 17.28 -6.11
CA PHE A 143 -16.42 18.20 -5.20
C PHE A 143 -15.05 18.58 -5.77
N ASP A 144 -14.49 19.69 -5.30
CA ASP A 144 -13.05 19.98 -5.44
C ASP A 144 -12.27 19.22 -4.37
N ALA A 145 -11.24 18.44 -4.77
CA ALA A 145 -10.49 17.57 -3.85
C ALA A 145 -9.70 18.37 -2.80
N LYS A 146 -9.23 19.57 -3.12
CA LYS A 146 -8.49 20.43 -2.20
C LYS A 146 -9.43 21.07 -1.18
N ASP A 147 -10.60 21.49 -1.62
CA ASP A 147 -11.62 22.06 -0.75
C ASP A 147 -12.18 21.00 0.19
N LEU A 148 -12.47 19.81 -0.33
CA LEU A 148 -12.91 18.66 0.49
C LEU A 148 -11.87 18.30 1.55
N PHE A 149 -10.59 18.18 1.18
CA PHE A 149 -9.51 17.95 2.14
C PHE A 149 -9.48 19.02 3.25
N THR A 150 -9.56 20.29 2.86
CA THR A 150 -9.50 21.41 3.79
C THR A 150 -10.68 21.39 4.78
N ASN A 151 -11.88 21.09 4.29
CA ASN A 151 -13.09 21.08 5.12
C ASN A 151 -13.14 19.85 6.02
N LEU A 152 -12.76 18.67 5.55
CA LEU A 152 -12.62 17.47 6.38
C LEU A 152 -11.56 17.66 7.49
N MET A 153 -10.43 18.29 7.17
CA MET A 153 -9.38 18.57 8.15
C MET A 153 -9.89 19.48 9.29
N LYS A 154 -10.76 20.45 9.00
CA LYS A 154 -11.40 21.30 10.03
C LYS A 154 -12.35 20.48 10.94
N GLN A 155 -12.87 19.35 10.45
CA GLN A 155 -13.71 18.41 11.18
C GLN A 155 -12.89 17.30 11.89
N GLY A 156 -11.55 17.42 11.90
CA GLY A 156 -10.67 16.43 12.53
C GLY A 156 -10.41 15.19 11.68
N VAL A 157 -10.79 15.18 10.39
CA VAL A 157 -10.56 14.07 9.47
C VAL A 157 -9.46 14.44 8.47
N ILE A 158 -8.37 13.68 8.47
CA ILE A 158 -7.23 13.91 7.57
C ILE A 158 -7.25 12.85 6.46
N VAL A 159 -7.50 13.29 5.24
CA VAL A 159 -7.44 12.50 4.01
C VAL A 159 -6.26 12.99 3.13
N ARG A 160 -6.02 12.35 1.99
CA ARG A 160 -4.91 12.74 1.13
C ARG A 160 -5.37 13.06 -0.30
N PRO A 161 -5.32 14.32 -0.74
CA PRO A 161 -5.40 14.65 -2.16
C PRO A 161 -4.23 14.01 -2.92
N ILE A 162 -4.50 13.44 -4.10
CA ILE A 162 -3.51 12.68 -4.87
C ILE A 162 -3.18 13.33 -6.23
N ALA A 163 -3.31 14.65 -6.32
CA ALA A 163 -2.94 15.44 -7.50
C ALA A 163 -1.50 15.23 -7.97
N LEU A 164 -0.56 14.92 -7.06
CA LEU A 164 0.83 14.61 -7.39
C LEU A 164 1.02 13.33 -8.22
N TYR A 165 -0.04 12.52 -8.34
CA TYR A 165 -0.06 11.30 -9.18
C TYR A 165 -0.85 11.51 -10.48
N ASP A 166 -0.99 12.77 -10.93
CA ASP A 166 -1.82 13.16 -12.08
C ASP A 166 -3.32 12.80 -11.92
N MET A 167 -3.79 12.77 -10.67
CA MET A 167 -5.16 12.46 -10.28
C MET A 167 -5.75 13.59 -9.40
N PRO A 168 -5.89 14.81 -9.93
CA PRO A 168 -6.26 15.99 -9.13
C PRO A 168 -7.67 15.93 -8.55
N GLU A 169 -8.57 15.15 -9.14
CA GLU A 169 -9.97 15.00 -8.73
C GLU A 169 -10.15 13.99 -7.58
N TYR A 170 -9.11 13.19 -7.30
CA TYR A 170 -9.21 12.09 -6.34
C TYR A 170 -8.67 12.45 -4.97
N ILE A 171 -9.34 11.89 -3.97
CA ILE A 171 -8.88 11.82 -2.59
C ILE A 171 -8.65 10.37 -2.19
N ARG A 172 -7.59 10.15 -1.42
CA ARG A 172 -7.30 8.86 -0.81
C ARG A 172 -7.59 8.89 0.69
N VAL A 173 -8.37 7.93 1.16
CA VAL A 173 -8.65 7.68 2.58
C VAL A 173 -8.04 6.35 2.99
N THR A 174 -7.42 6.29 4.16
CA THR A 174 -6.93 5.03 4.75
C THR A 174 -8.11 4.27 5.34
N VAL A 175 -8.12 2.95 5.16
CA VAL A 175 -9.07 2.05 5.81
C VAL A 175 -8.71 1.98 7.30
N GLY A 176 -9.61 2.43 8.15
CA GLY A 176 -9.46 2.44 9.60
C GLY A 176 -10.27 1.33 10.29
N THR A 177 -10.42 1.45 11.60
CA THR A 177 -11.38 0.67 12.36
C THR A 177 -12.82 1.05 12.00
N LYS A 178 -13.79 0.28 12.48
CA LYS A 178 -15.21 0.57 12.25
C LYS A 178 -15.57 2.00 12.66
N ASP A 179 -15.22 2.38 13.89
CA ASP A 179 -15.57 3.70 14.44
C ASP A 179 -14.92 4.84 13.67
N GLU A 180 -13.65 4.68 13.23
CA GLU A 180 -12.93 5.67 12.42
C GLU A 180 -13.57 5.83 11.04
N ASN A 181 -13.95 4.73 10.40
CA ASN A 181 -14.60 4.75 9.10
C ASN A 181 -16.01 5.35 9.17
N GLU A 182 -16.80 5.03 10.19
CA GLU A 182 -18.12 5.61 10.42
C GLU A 182 -18.02 7.11 10.68
N TYR A 183 -17.05 7.55 11.49
CA TYR A 183 -16.78 8.97 11.72
C TYR A 183 -16.38 9.70 10.44
N PHE A 184 -15.47 9.13 9.66
CA PHE A 184 -15.12 9.68 8.34
C PHE A 184 -16.34 9.86 7.45
N LEU A 185 -17.20 8.82 7.32
CA LEU A 185 -18.39 8.87 6.47
C LEU A 185 -19.42 9.90 6.96
N GLU A 186 -19.59 10.06 8.28
CA GLU A 186 -20.44 11.11 8.88
C GLU A 186 -19.92 12.49 8.44
N LYS A 187 -18.62 12.76 8.66
CA LYS A 187 -18.04 14.07 8.33
C LYS A 187 -17.98 14.34 6.83
N LEU A 188 -17.78 13.30 6.02
CA LEU A 188 -17.87 13.42 4.58
C LEU A 188 -19.27 13.88 4.13
N LYS A 189 -20.34 13.27 4.67
CA LYS A 189 -21.72 13.66 4.37
C LYS A 189 -22.01 15.12 4.75
N GLU A 190 -21.55 15.55 5.94
CA GLU A 190 -21.72 16.94 6.39
C GLU A 190 -21.03 17.96 5.47
N VAL A 191 -19.86 17.60 4.92
CA VAL A 191 -19.06 18.53 4.11
C VAL A 191 -19.54 18.64 2.66
N ILE A 192 -20.14 17.56 2.11
CA ILE A 192 -20.60 17.54 0.71
C ILE A 192 -22.08 17.89 0.55
N SER A 193 -22.85 18.04 1.66
CA SER A 193 -24.25 18.51 1.66
C SER A 193 -24.32 20.02 1.43
#